data_523c53abd5213cdd3f465fa41b79121a
#
_entry.id   523c53abd5213cdd3f465fa41b79121a
#
_cell.length_a   1.000
_cell.length_b   1.000
_cell.length_c   1.000
_cell.angle_alpha   90.00
_cell.angle_beta   90.00
_cell.angle_gamma   90.00
#
_symmetry.space_group_name_H-M   'P 1'
#
loop_
_entity.id
_entity.type
_entity.pdbx_description
1 polymer ?
#
loop_
_entity_poly.entity_id
_entity_poly.type
_entity_poly.pdbx_seq_one_letter_code
_entity_poly.pdbx_strand_id
1 'polypeptide(L)'
;MKNLKLLAALALASAAFAVSAQNIATVNGKPIPKSLQDEWVAQLIANGGKDTPEARRQITENLVANALVEQEAAKRKISDDPKVKFALDYAKFRILQEALLRDEMAKHPVSDKEIKARYEEEKAALGNKEYEVSHILVKDQKTAEDIEKKLQERHQISGNKKEFHQ
;
A
#
# COMPACT_ATOMS: atom_id res chain seq x y z
N MET A 1 -27.98 55.71 -11.06
CA MET A 1 -26.77 54.85 -11.23
C MET A 1 -25.89 54.71 -9.98
N LYS A 2 -26.04 55.54 -8.95
CA LYS A 2 -25.28 55.40 -7.66
C LYS A 2 -25.71 54.17 -6.83
N ASN A 3 -26.96 53.73 -6.89
CA ASN A 3 -27.52 52.66 -6.09
C ASN A 3 -27.16 51.25 -6.62
N LEU A 4 -26.78 51.12 -7.90
CA LEU A 4 -26.39 49.85 -8.51
C LEU A 4 -25.00 49.42 -8.07
N LYS A 5 -24.08 50.38 -7.78
CA LYS A 5 -22.72 50.07 -7.27
C LYS A 5 -22.71 49.62 -5.80
N LEU A 6 -23.68 50.10 -5.00
CA LEU A 6 -23.83 49.67 -3.61
C LEU A 6 -24.38 48.23 -3.51
N LEU A 7 -25.30 47.85 -4.38
CA LEU A 7 -25.85 46.49 -4.44
C LEU A 7 -24.80 45.44 -4.88
N ALA A 8 -23.90 45.82 -5.80
CA ALA A 8 -22.81 44.95 -6.22
C ALA A 8 -21.75 44.73 -5.12
N ALA A 9 -21.49 45.76 -4.29
CA ALA A 9 -20.55 45.61 -3.16
C ALA A 9 -21.12 44.76 -2.03
N LEU A 10 -22.44 44.77 -1.80
CA LEU A 10 -23.09 43.93 -0.81
C LEU A 10 -23.14 42.44 -1.24
N ALA A 11 -23.30 42.17 -2.54
CA ALA A 11 -23.30 40.82 -3.09
C ALA A 11 -21.92 40.14 -3.02
N LEU A 12 -20.84 40.92 -3.16
CA LEU A 12 -19.46 40.42 -3.02
C LEU A 12 -19.07 40.11 -1.56
N ALA A 13 -19.64 40.89 -0.60
CA ALA A 13 -19.39 40.62 0.84
C ALA A 13 -20.10 39.35 1.33
N SER A 14 -21.28 39.01 0.78
CA SER A 14 -22.02 37.83 1.17
C SER A 14 -21.41 36.52 0.61
N ALA A 15 -20.69 36.56 -0.50
CA ALA A 15 -19.97 35.39 -1.03
C ALA A 15 -18.77 35.00 -0.18
N ALA A 16 -18.14 35.93 0.53
CA ALA A 16 -17.01 35.64 1.43
C ALA A 16 -17.41 34.88 2.70
N PHE A 17 -18.66 35.02 3.15
CA PHE A 17 -19.18 34.32 4.32
C PHE A 17 -19.60 32.86 4.03
N ALA A 18 -19.95 32.51 2.79
CA ALA A 18 -20.35 31.16 2.41
C ALA A 18 -19.16 30.16 2.40
N VAL A 19 -17.93 30.65 2.15
CA VAL A 19 -16.71 29.84 2.16
C VAL A 19 -16.25 29.48 3.57
N SER A 20 -16.61 30.30 4.57
CA SER A 20 -16.19 30.09 5.97
C SER A 20 -16.94 28.93 6.65
N ALA A 21 -18.14 28.57 6.20
CA ALA A 21 -18.95 27.49 6.78
C ALA A 21 -18.46 26.07 6.39
N GLN A 22 -17.54 25.96 5.46
CA GLN A 22 -17.00 24.67 4.96
C GLN A 22 -15.61 24.32 5.52
N ASN A 23 -15.07 25.15 6.41
CA ASN A 23 -13.74 24.93 6.98
C ASN A 23 -13.86 24.38 8.41
N ILE A 24 -13.09 23.36 8.73
CA ILE A 24 -13.04 22.77 10.08
C ILE A 24 -12.04 23.48 10.99
N ALA A 25 -11.01 24.12 10.40
CA ALA A 25 -9.99 24.88 11.11
C ALA A 25 -9.30 25.88 10.17
N THR A 26 -8.50 26.78 10.76
CA THR A 26 -7.62 27.70 10.02
C THR A 26 -6.25 27.72 10.71
N VAL A 27 -5.18 27.49 9.94
CA VAL A 27 -3.80 27.43 10.46
C VAL A 27 -2.96 28.50 9.77
N ASN A 28 -2.54 29.53 10.53
CA ASN A 28 -1.79 30.66 10.01
C ASN A 28 -2.44 31.31 8.77
N GLY A 29 -3.75 31.49 8.83
CA GLY A 29 -4.56 32.09 7.73
C GLY A 29 -4.89 31.12 6.59
N LYS A 30 -4.41 29.88 6.58
CA LYS A 30 -4.80 28.87 5.58
C LYS A 30 -5.93 28.00 6.11
N PRO A 31 -7.07 27.93 5.41
CA PRO A 31 -8.20 27.12 5.83
C PRO A 31 -7.94 25.63 5.60
N ILE A 32 -8.47 24.80 6.49
CA ILE A 32 -8.57 23.34 6.34
C ILE A 32 -10.03 23.04 5.98
N PRO A 33 -10.32 22.60 4.76
CA PRO A 33 -11.70 22.38 4.34
C PRO A 33 -12.29 21.12 4.97
N LYS A 34 -13.60 21.13 5.17
CA LYS A 34 -14.35 19.97 5.67
C LYS A 34 -14.23 18.74 4.73
N SER A 35 -14.13 18.97 3.42
CA SER A 35 -13.96 17.88 2.46
C SER A 35 -12.73 17.03 2.76
N LEU A 36 -11.63 17.66 3.18
CA LEU A 36 -10.42 16.91 3.56
C LEU A 36 -10.64 16.04 4.82
N GLN A 37 -11.39 16.55 5.80
CA GLN A 37 -11.79 15.73 6.95
C GLN A 37 -12.67 14.54 6.52
N ASP A 38 -13.64 14.80 5.64
CA ASP A 38 -14.56 13.76 5.16
C ASP A 38 -13.81 12.68 4.36
N GLU A 39 -12.78 13.01 3.57
CA GLU A 39 -11.89 12.05 2.90
C GLU A 39 -11.16 11.16 3.92
N TRP A 40 -10.62 11.73 4.99
CA TRP A 40 -9.97 10.96 6.05
C TRP A 40 -10.93 10.06 6.83
N VAL A 41 -12.17 10.54 7.05
CA VAL A 41 -13.23 9.71 7.64
C VAL A 41 -13.60 8.55 6.72
N ALA A 42 -13.72 8.79 5.41
CA ALA A 42 -13.97 7.73 4.43
C ALA A 42 -12.85 6.68 4.44
N GLN A 43 -11.59 7.10 4.53
CA GLN A 43 -10.44 6.19 4.64
C GLN A 43 -10.46 5.41 5.97
N LEU A 44 -10.83 6.06 7.08
CA LEU A 44 -11.01 5.39 8.37
C LEU A 44 -12.06 4.28 8.28
N ILE A 45 -13.22 4.56 7.67
CA ILE A 45 -14.30 3.58 7.48
C ILE A 45 -13.84 2.43 6.58
N ALA A 46 -13.15 2.72 5.49
CA ALA A 46 -12.60 1.70 4.58
C ALA A 46 -11.64 0.73 5.28
N ASN A 47 -10.95 1.20 6.33
CA ASN A 47 -10.06 0.40 7.17
C ASN A 47 -10.77 -0.24 8.41
N GLY A 48 -12.12 -0.26 8.42
CA GLY A 48 -12.90 -0.90 9.49
C GLY A 48 -13.15 -0.03 10.73
N GLY A 49 -12.76 1.25 10.68
CA GLY A 49 -13.08 2.20 11.75
C GLY A 49 -14.51 2.72 11.68
N LYS A 50 -14.87 3.59 12.62
CA LYS A 50 -16.22 4.18 12.72
C LYS A 50 -16.15 5.70 12.69
N ASP A 51 -17.13 6.31 12.01
CA ASP A 51 -17.34 7.76 12.05
C ASP A 51 -17.99 8.15 13.39
N THR A 52 -17.19 8.69 14.28
CA THR A 52 -17.65 9.21 15.59
C THR A 52 -17.18 10.65 15.78
N PRO A 53 -17.83 11.42 16.68
CA PRO A 53 -17.37 12.76 17.01
C PRO A 53 -15.90 12.80 17.49
N GLU A 54 -15.48 11.80 18.25
CA GLU A 54 -14.10 11.65 18.74
C GLU A 54 -13.11 11.41 17.60
N ALA A 55 -13.46 10.51 16.66
CA ALA A 55 -12.65 10.23 15.49
C ALA A 55 -12.51 11.49 14.61
N ARG A 56 -13.60 12.21 14.37
CA ARG A 56 -13.57 13.47 13.62
C ARG A 56 -12.70 14.53 14.30
N ARG A 57 -12.77 14.65 15.63
CA ARG A 57 -11.90 15.56 16.38
C ARG A 57 -10.44 15.17 16.22
N GLN A 58 -10.09 13.90 16.41
CA GLN A 58 -8.73 13.41 16.25
C GLN A 58 -8.19 13.65 14.82
N ILE A 59 -9.02 13.43 13.81
CA ILE A 59 -8.68 13.74 12.42
C ILE A 59 -8.41 15.23 12.26
N THR A 60 -9.26 16.10 12.84
CA THR A 60 -9.03 17.56 12.76
C THR A 60 -7.72 17.96 13.42
N GLU A 61 -7.40 17.43 14.60
CA GLU A 61 -6.14 17.69 15.30
C GLU A 61 -4.93 17.25 14.46
N ASN A 62 -5.01 16.08 13.83
CA ASN A 62 -3.96 15.59 12.92
C ASN A 62 -3.81 16.47 11.68
N LEU A 63 -4.92 16.92 11.09
CA LEU A 63 -4.88 17.82 9.94
C LEU A 63 -4.25 19.18 10.27
N VAL A 64 -4.54 19.70 11.46
CA VAL A 64 -3.90 20.92 11.97
C VAL A 64 -2.39 20.72 12.15
N ALA A 65 -1.98 19.60 12.77
CA ALA A 65 -0.57 19.28 12.95
C ALA A 65 0.14 19.10 11.59
N ASN A 66 -0.45 18.40 10.65
CA ASN A 66 0.09 18.26 9.30
C ASN A 66 0.25 19.61 8.59
N ALA A 67 -0.76 20.48 8.67
CA ALA A 67 -0.69 21.81 8.07
C ALA A 67 0.45 22.67 8.66
N LEU A 68 0.72 22.56 9.96
CA LEU A 68 1.87 23.23 10.60
C LEU A 68 3.20 22.68 10.09
N VAL A 69 3.34 21.36 10.00
CA VAL A 69 4.53 20.70 9.46
C VAL A 69 4.78 21.09 8.01
N GLU A 70 3.76 21.07 7.16
CA GLU A 70 3.86 21.47 5.75
C GLU A 70 4.30 22.93 5.60
N GLN A 71 3.71 23.84 6.38
CA GLN A 71 4.06 25.26 6.35
C GLN A 71 5.51 25.49 6.80
N GLU A 72 5.95 24.82 7.84
CA GLU A 72 7.34 24.95 8.32
C GLU A 72 8.33 24.31 7.34
N ALA A 73 8.00 23.15 6.78
CA ALA A 73 8.83 22.51 5.75
C ALA A 73 8.97 23.40 4.50
N ALA A 74 7.87 24.01 4.06
CA ALA A 74 7.90 24.96 2.94
C ALA A 74 8.75 26.19 3.25
N LYS A 75 8.62 26.78 4.45
CA LYS A 75 9.43 27.91 4.90
C LYS A 75 10.94 27.60 4.92
N ARG A 76 11.29 26.39 5.34
CA ARG A 76 12.69 25.92 5.37
C ARG A 76 13.14 25.32 4.05
N LYS A 77 12.29 25.28 3.02
CA LYS A 77 12.59 24.69 1.71
C LYS A 77 13.10 23.25 1.81
N ILE A 78 12.52 22.46 2.72
CA ILE A 78 12.94 21.07 2.96
C ILE A 78 12.78 20.22 1.69
N SER A 79 11.76 20.50 0.86
CA SER A 79 11.56 19.83 -0.42
C SER A 79 12.65 20.09 -1.47
N ASP A 80 13.50 21.11 -1.28
CA ASP A 80 14.58 21.42 -2.20
C ASP A 80 15.84 20.57 -1.92
N ASP A 81 15.91 19.92 -0.74
CA ASP A 81 16.97 18.96 -0.43
C ASP A 81 16.92 17.78 -1.45
N PRO A 82 18.05 17.47 -2.12
CA PRO A 82 18.08 16.43 -3.14
C PRO A 82 17.61 15.05 -2.64
N LYS A 83 17.86 14.70 -1.38
CA LYS A 83 17.42 13.42 -0.81
C LYS A 83 15.93 13.41 -0.57
N VAL A 84 15.36 14.54 -0.09
CA VAL A 84 13.92 14.67 0.11
C VAL A 84 13.19 14.67 -1.22
N LYS A 85 13.69 15.41 -2.22
CA LYS A 85 13.15 15.42 -3.58
C LYS A 85 13.12 14.01 -4.17
N PHE A 86 14.24 13.29 -4.11
CA PHE A 86 14.29 11.89 -4.57
C PHE A 86 13.26 11.00 -3.87
N ALA A 87 13.13 11.14 -2.54
CA ALA A 87 12.16 10.36 -1.77
C ALA A 87 10.71 10.67 -2.16
N LEU A 88 10.40 11.95 -2.39
CA LEU A 88 9.07 12.38 -2.86
C LEU A 88 8.77 11.87 -4.27
N ASP A 89 9.72 11.99 -5.21
CA ASP A 89 9.58 11.50 -6.58
C ASP A 89 9.40 9.97 -6.59
N TYR A 90 10.15 9.23 -5.77
CA TYR A 90 10.02 7.79 -5.64
C TYR A 90 8.66 7.38 -5.03
N ALA A 91 8.20 8.08 -4.00
CA ALA A 91 6.89 7.83 -3.40
C ALA A 91 5.76 8.09 -4.41
N LYS A 92 5.85 9.20 -5.16
CA LYS A 92 4.91 9.52 -6.24
C LYS A 92 4.88 8.43 -7.32
N PHE A 93 6.06 7.97 -7.77
CA PHE A 93 6.15 6.89 -8.75
C PHE A 93 5.46 5.62 -8.26
N ARG A 94 5.72 5.21 -7.02
CA ARG A 94 5.10 4.04 -6.40
C ARG A 94 3.57 4.13 -6.36
N ILE A 95 3.05 5.27 -5.93
CA ILE A 95 1.60 5.51 -5.86
C ILE A 95 0.96 5.44 -7.25
N LEU A 96 1.58 6.08 -8.25
CA LEU A 96 1.07 6.06 -9.62
C LEU A 96 1.14 4.67 -10.24
N GLN A 97 2.21 3.92 -10.02
CA GLN A 97 2.36 2.55 -10.48
C GLN A 97 1.25 1.64 -9.90
N GLU A 98 1.01 1.72 -8.59
CA GLU A 98 -0.03 0.93 -7.94
C GLU A 98 -1.43 1.31 -8.43
N ALA A 99 -1.71 2.61 -8.58
CA ALA A 99 -2.99 3.10 -9.07
C ALA A 99 -3.25 2.66 -10.51
N LEU A 100 -2.25 2.77 -11.39
CA LEU A 100 -2.34 2.33 -12.78
C LEU A 100 -2.58 0.82 -12.87
N LEU A 101 -1.82 0.03 -12.11
CA LEU A 101 -1.95 -1.42 -12.11
C LEU A 101 -3.35 -1.85 -11.63
N ARG A 102 -3.87 -1.20 -10.58
CA ARG A 102 -5.23 -1.45 -10.08
C ARG A 102 -6.29 -1.08 -11.11
N ASP A 103 -6.13 0.03 -11.81
CA ASP A 103 -7.04 0.48 -12.87
C ASP A 103 -7.05 -0.52 -14.04
N GLU A 104 -5.87 -0.97 -14.49
CA GLU A 104 -5.76 -1.98 -15.55
C GLU A 104 -6.37 -3.32 -15.14
N MET A 105 -6.13 -3.79 -13.92
CA MET A 105 -6.74 -5.03 -13.41
C MET A 105 -8.27 -4.93 -13.31
N ALA A 106 -8.79 -3.76 -12.99
CA ALA A 106 -10.24 -3.54 -12.94
C ALA A 106 -10.87 -3.50 -14.34
N LYS A 107 -10.17 -2.95 -15.33
CA LYS A 107 -10.63 -2.88 -16.74
C LYS A 107 -10.45 -4.20 -17.48
N HIS A 108 -9.41 -4.95 -17.13
CA HIS A 108 -9.03 -6.21 -17.77
C HIS A 108 -8.88 -7.31 -16.70
N PRO A 109 -10.02 -7.75 -16.09
CA PRO A 109 -9.97 -8.81 -15.09
C PRO A 109 -9.51 -10.13 -15.75
N VAL A 110 -8.60 -10.82 -15.08
CA VAL A 110 -8.14 -12.14 -15.53
C VAL A 110 -9.30 -13.13 -15.46
N SER A 111 -9.60 -13.81 -16.54
CA SER A 111 -10.66 -14.80 -16.60
C SER A 111 -10.24 -16.15 -16.01
N ASP A 112 -11.21 -16.94 -15.51
CA ASP A 112 -10.96 -18.31 -15.03
C ASP A 112 -10.30 -19.19 -16.10
N LYS A 113 -10.60 -18.93 -17.37
CA LYS A 113 -9.98 -19.65 -18.51
C LYS A 113 -8.48 -19.34 -18.59
N GLU A 114 -8.08 -18.09 -18.44
CA GLU A 114 -6.66 -17.68 -18.47
C GLU A 114 -5.92 -18.22 -17.25
N ILE A 115 -6.53 -18.15 -16.06
CA ILE A 115 -5.99 -18.74 -14.83
C ILE A 115 -5.73 -20.24 -15.03
N LYS A 116 -6.71 -20.97 -15.56
CA LYS A 116 -6.59 -22.40 -15.80
C LYS A 116 -5.52 -22.72 -16.86
N ALA A 117 -5.47 -21.96 -17.94
CA ALA A 117 -4.46 -22.14 -18.97
C ALA A 117 -3.05 -21.94 -18.40
N ARG A 118 -2.84 -20.90 -17.62
CA ARG A 118 -1.55 -20.63 -16.95
C ARG A 118 -1.18 -21.70 -15.95
N TYR A 119 -2.16 -22.18 -15.17
CA TYR A 119 -1.94 -23.28 -14.23
C TYR A 119 -1.48 -24.56 -14.93
N GLU A 120 -2.11 -24.95 -16.05
CA GLU A 120 -1.72 -26.16 -16.78
C GLU A 120 -0.35 -26.00 -17.45
N GLU A 121 0.01 -24.80 -17.92
CA GLU A 121 1.33 -24.49 -18.45
C GLU A 121 2.42 -24.64 -17.36
N GLU A 122 2.24 -24.02 -16.19
CA GLU A 122 3.16 -24.12 -15.07
C GLU A 122 3.29 -25.55 -14.55
N LYS A 123 2.16 -26.26 -14.44
CA LYS A 123 2.12 -27.68 -14.03
C LYS A 123 2.89 -28.56 -15.00
N ALA A 124 2.77 -28.32 -16.29
CA ALA A 124 3.52 -29.06 -17.31
C ALA A 124 5.03 -28.77 -17.21
N ALA A 125 5.43 -27.54 -16.91
CA ALA A 125 6.82 -27.14 -16.74
C ALA A 125 7.45 -27.73 -15.45
N LEU A 126 6.71 -27.77 -14.33
CA LEU A 126 7.16 -28.31 -13.05
C LEU A 126 7.13 -29.84 -13.00
N GLY A 127 6.33 -30.48 -13.87
CA GLY A 127 6.10 -31.93 -13.87
C GLY A 127 5.05 -32.37 -12.84
N ASN A 128 4.76 -33.68 -12.85
CA ASN A 128 3.71 -34.28 -12.03
C ASN A 128 4.23 -34.89 -10.71
N LYS A 129 5.47 -34.61 -10.36
CA LYS A 129 6.10 -35.20 -9.15
C LYS A 129 6.43 -34.11 -8.17
N GLU A 130 5.94 -34.29 -6.96
CA GLU A 130 6.37 -33.54 -5.79
C GLU A 130 7.47 -34.33 -5.08
N TYR A 131 8.56 -33.66 -4.74
CA TYR A 131 9.67 -34.27 -4.04
C TYR A 131 9.74 -33.69 -2.64
N GLU A 132 9.59 -34.56 -1.65
CA GLU A 132 9.95 -34.21 -0.27
C GLU A 132 11.47 -34.34 -0.15
N VAL A 133 12.14 -33.23 0.09
CA VAL A 133 13.58 -33.18 0.20
C VAL A 133 14.00 -32.72 1.59
N SER A 134 15.03 -33.37 2.13
CA SER A 134 15.72 -32.93 3.34
C SER A 134 17.18 -32.70 3.01
N HIS A 135 17.82 -31.76 3.65
CA HIS A 135 19.24 -31.51 3.46
C HIS A 135 19.98 -31.56 4.78
N ILE A 136 21.25 -32.00 4.75
CA ILE A 136 22.16 -32.01 5.88
C ILE A 136 23.34 -31.11 5.51
N LEU A 137 23.50 -30.01 6.25
CA LEU A 137 24.61 -29.10 6.07
C LEU A 137 25.77 -29.52 6.98
N VAL A 138 26.95 -29.71 6.39
CA VAL A 138 28.19 -30.07 7.10
C VAL A 138 29.31 -29.11 6.72
N LYS A 139 30.39 -29.08 7.53
CA LYS A 139 31.49 -28.13 7.36
C LYS A 139 32.54 -28.57 6.34
N ASP A 140 32.67 -29.84 6.07
CA ASP A 140 33.70 -30.39 5.22
C ASP A 140 33.17 -31.53 4.32
N GLN A 141 33.85 -31.73 3.19
CA GLN A 141 33.50 -32.67 2.15
C GLN A 141 33.53 -34.11 2.62
N LYS A 142 34.53 -34.49 3.43
CA LYS A 142 34.68 -35.87 3.94
C LYS A 142 33.49 -36.29 4.77
N THR A 143 33.03 -35.41 5.65
CA THR A 143 31.82 -35.67 6.45
C THR A 143 30.57 -35.79 5.56
N ALA A 144 30.46 -35.00 4.47
CA ALA A 144 29.37 -35.12 3.52
C ALA A 144 29.36 -36.49 2.84
N GLU A 145 30.51 -36.95 2.34
CA GLU A 145 30.70 -38.25 1.67
C GLU A 145 30.38 -39.42 2.61
N ASP A 146 30.83 -39.35 3.88
CA ASP A 146 30.54 -40.38 4.90
C ASP A 146 29.03 -40.48 5.20
N ILE A 147 28.32 -39.34 5.24
CA ILE A 147 26.88 -39.30 5.46
C ILE A 147 26.14 -39.83 4.23
N GLU A 148 26.52 -39.44 3.05
CA GLU A 148 25.92 -39.91 1.79
C GLU A 148 26.01 -41.43 1.68
N LYS A 149 27.17 -42.02 1.98
CA LYS A 149 27.38 -43.47 1.99
C LYS A 149 26.46 -44.19 2.98
N LYS A 150 26.33 -43.64 4.20
CA LYS A 150 25.41 -44.20 5.22
C LYS A 150 23.96 -44.13 4.81
N LEU A 151 23.55 -43.08 4.13
CA LEU A 151 22.17 -42.92 3.63
C LEU A 151 21.88 -43.91 2.50
N GLN A 152 22.82 -44.13 1.58
CA GLN A 152 22.70 -45.12 0.51
C GLN A 152 22.60 -46.54 1.05
N GLU A 153 23.43 -46.90 2.03
CA GLU A 153 23.38 -48.20 2.71
C GLU A 153 22.01 -48.43 3.41
N ARG A 154 21.47 -47.41 4.09
CA ARG A 154 20.13 -47.49 4.70
C ARG A 154 19.01 -47.66 3.68
N HIS A 155 19.13 -47.02 2.53
CA HIS A 155 18.12 -47.09 1.45
C HIS A 155 18.10 -48.51 0.84
N GLN A 156 19.27 -49.15 0.64
CA GLN A 156 19.38 -50.52 0.19
C GLN A 156 18.78 -51.53 1.18
N ILE A 157 19.00 -51.35 2.49
CA ILE A 157 18.42 -52.21 3.54
C ILE A 157 16.90 -52.05 3.60
N SER A 158 16.36 -50.82 3.41
CA SER A 158 14.92 -50.56 3.41
C SER A 158 14.23 -51.08 2.14
N GLY A 159 14.89 -51.05 0.97
CA GLY A 159 14.42 -51.63 -0.29
C GLY A 159 14.27 -53.15 -0.21
N ASN A 160 15.28 -53.85 0.33
CA ASN A 160 15.25 -55.29 0.49
C ASN A 160 14.19 -55.80 1.49
N LYS A 161 13.75 -54.97 2.46
CA LYS A 161 12.67 -55.35 3.39
C LYS A 161 11.28 -55.40 2.77
N LYS A 162 11.07 -54.73 1.66
CA LYS A 162 9.76 -54.71 0.94
C LYS A 162 9.57 -55.90 0.01
N GLU A 163 10.65 -56.62 -0.38
CA GLU A 163 10.58 -57.82 -1.24
C GLU A 163 10.29 -59.13 -0.46
N PHE A 164 10.33 -59.12 0.87
CA PHE A 164 10.09 -60.31 1.71
C PHE A 164 8.66 -60.41 2.25
N HIS A 165 7.70 -59.60 1.80
CA HIS A 165 6.28 -59.72 2.16
C HIS A 165 5.43 -59.80 0.87
N GLN A 166 5.55 -60.93 0.16
CA GLN A 166 4.50 -61.51 -0.72
C GLN A 166 4.13 -62.89 -0.24
#